data_8cca4aa6e7f4fe0d97d8bb49b4818e82
#
_entry.id   8cca4aa6e7f4fe0d97d8bb49b4818e82
#
_cell.length_a   1.000
_cell.length_b   1.000
_cell.length_c   1.000
_cell.angle_alpha   90.00
_cell.angle_beta   90.00
_cell.angle_gamma   90.00
#
_symmetry.space_group_name_H-M   'P 1'
#
loop_
_entity.id
_entity.type
_entity.pdbx_description
1 polymer ?
#
loop_
_entity_poly.entity_id
_entity_poly.type
_entity_poly.pdbx_seq_one_letter_code
_entity_poly.pdbx_strand_id
1 'polypeptide(L)'
;KFKLKDILLGTGVAILVLNGLAVLAGGLVSTVVPTWLIRLIAGAAFLFFAATTLKGDDDEEENVKDRKIKFAPLSVFCTFFVAELGDKTQLTAITFGANEGLSAAVVVWLACSLGLFAADVIGLLVGYLLKSKAPEGILNTVAFFIFSIFGILTLRQGFGLLLGAESAMILPLTVVVTVAFVIVCLVLYKQSKKSKA
;
A
#
# COMPACT_ATOMS: atom_id res chain seq x y z
N LYS A 1 3.88 -26.20 14.87
CA LYS A 1 2.70 -25.30 14.69
C LYS A 1 2.85 -24.17 15.70
N PHE A 2 2.91 -22.91 15.23
CA PHE A 2 2.93 -21.74 16.10
C PHE A 2 1.56 -21.55 16.77
N LYS A 3 1.56 -21.07 18.01
CA LYS A 3 0.31 -20.69 18.69
C LYS A 3 -0.20 -19.38 18.10
N LEU A 4 -1.51 -19.19 18.03
CA LEU A 4 -2.13 -17.95 17.52
C LEU A 4 -1.58 -16.69 18.21
N LYS A 5 -1.30 -16.78 19.52
CA LYS A 5 -0.68 -15.68 20.29
C LYS A 5 0.71 -15.31 19.78
N ASP A 6 1.53 -16.30 19.40
CA ASP A 6 2.89 -16.07 18.90
C ASP A 6 2.84 -15.40 17.51
N ILE A 7 1.87 -15.78 16.69
CA ILE A 7 1.63 -15.18 15.37
C ILE A 7 1.21 -13.72 15.55
N LEU A 8 0.17 -13.45 16.33
CA LEU A 8 -0.34 -12.10 16.53
C LEU A 8 0.70 -11.16 17.18
N LEU A 9 1.49 -11.66 18.12
CA LEU A 9 2.57 -10.88 18.74
C LEU A 9 3.69 -10.57 17.73
N GLY A 10 4.17 -11.57 17.01
CA GLY A 10 5.25 -11.40 16.03
C GLY A 10 4.85 -10.46 14.91
N THR A 11 3.67 -10.67 14.34
CA THR A 11 3.11 -9.80 13.29
C THR A 11 2.86 -8.38 13.80
N GLY A 12 2.24 -8.22 14.97
CA GLY A 12 1.97 -6.89 15.52
C GLY A 12 3.23 -6.07 15.78
N VAL A 13 4.28 -6.68 16.33
CA VAL A 13 5.57 -6.00 16.54
C VAL A 13 6.23 -5.66 15.21
N ALA A 14 6.19 -6.56 14.21
CA ALA A 14 6.74 -6.29 12.89
C ALA A 14 6.05 -5.10 12.23
N ILE A 15 4.71 -5.05 12.25
CA ILE A 15 3.91 -3.93 11.72
C ILE A 15 4.30 -2.61 12.39
N LEU A 16 4.40 -2.58 13.72
CA LEU A 16 4.78 -1.37 14.44
C LEU A 16 6.17 -0.86 14.03
N VAL A 17 7.14 -1.76 13.93
CA VAL A 17 8.52 -1.40 13.56
C VAL A 17 8.57 -0.95 12.10
N LEU A 18 8.00 -1.71 11.17
CA LEU A 18 8.01 -1.38 9.74
C LEU A 18 7.32 -0.06 9.44
N ASN A 19 6.10 0.12 9.94
CA ASN A 19 5.37 1.38 9.74
C ASN A 19 6.06 2.57 10.43
N GLY A 20 6.67 2.35 11.59
CA GLY A 20 7.47 3.39 12.25
C GLY A 20 8.63 3.86 11.39
N LEU A 21 9.40 2.94 10.84
CA LEU A 21 10.49 3.25 9.91
C LEU A 21 9.98 3.92 8.63
N ALA A 22 8.90 3.42 8.06
CA ALA A 22 8.31 3.95 6.84
C ALA A 22 7.80 5.39 7.02
N VAL A 23 7.05 5.66 8.08
CA VAL A 23 6.52 7.00 8.38
C VAL A 23 7.63 7.98 8.70
N LEU A 24 8.65 7.57 9.45
CA LEU A 24 9.82 8.42 9.73
C LEU A 24 10.59 8.73 8.45
N ALA A 25 10.83 7.75 7.59
CA ALA A 25 11.49 7.96 6.30
C ALA A 25 10.68 8.94 5.43
N GLY A 26 9.36 8.76 5.33
CA GLY A 26 8.47 9.67 4.62
C GLY A 26 8.49 11.10 5.20
N GLY A 27 8.37 11.21 6.52
CA GLY A 27 8.42 12.49 7.22
C GLY A 27 9.75 13.23 7.03
N LEU A 28 10.87 12.52 7.00
CA LEU A 28 12.18 13.11 6.69
C LEU A 28 12.26 13.60 5.25
N VAL A 29 11.74 12.85 4.30
CA VAL A 29 11.67 13.27 2.89
C VAL A 29 10.88 14.57 2.75
N SER A 30 9.82 14.75 3.51
CA SER A 30 9.00 15.98 3.47
C SER A 30 9.73 17.25 3.94
N THR A 31 10.85 17.13 4.64
CA THR A 31 11.66 18.28 5.05
C THR A 31 12.53 18.84 3.93
N VAL A 32 12.82 18.03 2.89
CA VAL A 32 13.72 18.37 1.79
C VAL A 32 12.97 18.55 0.47
N VAL A 33 11.91 17.77 0.27
CA VAL A 33 11.15 17.73 -0.98
C VAL A 33 9.88 18.58 -0.86
N PRO A 34 9.58 19.44 -1.85
CA PRO A 34 8.34 20.23 -1.86
C PRO A 34 7.10 19.37 -1.81
N THR A 35 6.11 19.75 -0.99
CA THR A 35 4.88 18.96 -0.78
C THR A 35 4.10 18.67 -2.07
N TRP A 36 4.07 19.59 -3.03
CA TRP A 36 3.42 19.36 -4.33
C TRP A 36 4.04 18.19 -5.08
N LEU A 37 5.39 18.06 -5.05
CA LEU A 37 6.10 16.98 -5.72
C LEU A 37 5.85 15.64 -5.04
N ILE A 38 5.86 15.63 -3.69
CA ILE A 38 5.52 14.43 -2.90
C ILE A 38 4.13 13.93 -3.29
N ARG A 39 3.13 14.83 -3.36
CA ARG A 39 1.75 14.46 -3.72
C ARG A 39 1.63 13.96 -5.15
N LEU A 40 2.37 14.53 -6.11
CA LEU A 40 2.38 14.03 -7.49
C LEU A 40 2.98 12.63 -7.58
N ILE A 41 4.12 12.39 -6.92
CA ILE A 41 4.76 11.08 -6.89
C ILE A 41 3.86 10.05 -6.18
N ALA A 42 3.29 10.41 -5.04
CA ALA A 42 2.38 9.57 -4.28
C ALA A 42 1.13 9.19 -5.08
N GLY A 43 0.50 10.17 -5.73
CA GLY A 43 -0.66 9.92 -6.57
C GLY A 43 -0.34 9.00 -7.76
N ALA A 44 0.82 9.20 -8.41
CA ALA A 44 1.29 8.31 -9.46
C ALA A 44 1.56 6.88 -8.94
N ALA A 45 2.15 6.74 -7.76
CA ALA A 45 2.38 5.45 -7.12
C ALA A 45 1.06 4.71 -6.81
N PHE A 46 0.04 5.40 -6.29
CA PHE A 46 -1.27 4.80 -6.07
C PHE A 46 -1.92 4.35 -7.38
N LEU A 47 -1.84 5.13 -8.46
CA LEU A 47 -2.35 4.71 -9.76
C LEU A 47 -1.57 3.52 -10.34
N PHE A 48 -0.27 3.48 -10.11
CA PHE A 48 0.56 2.33 -10.47
C PHE A 48 0.13 1.08 -9.71
N PHE A 49 -0.10 1.17 -8.39
CA PHE A 49 -0.59 0.03 -7.59
C PHE A 49 -1.99 -0.42 -8.06
N ALA A 50 -2.89 0.51 -8.36
CA ALA A 50 -4.17 0.17 -8.97
C ALA A 50 -3.99 -0.62 -10.27
N ALA A 51 -3.10 -0.17 -11.17
CA ALA A 51 -2.84 -0.86 -12.42
C ALA A 51 -2.24 -2.26 -12.23
N THR A 52 -1.38 -2.46 -11.22
CA THR A 52 -0.78 -3.78 -10.93
C THR A 52 -1.81 -4.77 -10.39
N THR A 53 -2.83 -4.34 -9.63
CA THR A 53 -3.88 -5.25 -9.15
C THR A 53 -4.69 -5.88 -10.28
N LEU A 54 -4.71 -5.28 -11.50
CA LEU A 54 -5.36 -5.85 -12.68
C LEU A 54 -4.59 -7.00 -13.32
N LYS A 55 -3.27 -7.10 -13.09
CA LYS A 55 -2.45 -8.20 -13.61
C LYS A 55 -2.62 -9.49 -12.82
N GLY A 56 -3.19 -9.42 -11.62
CA GLY A 56 -3.10 -10.47 -10.63
C GLY A 56 -1.68 -10.47 -10.04
N ASP A 57 -1.57 -10.68 -8.75
CA ASP A 57 -0.27 -10.99 -8.17
C ASP A 57 0.10 -12.39 -8.70
N ASP A 58 0.99 -12.46 -9.70
CA ASP A 58 1.76 -13.67 -9.89
C ASP A 58 2.54 -13.79 -8.58
N ASP A 59 2.18 -14.80 -7.78
CA ASP A 59 2.80 -15.09 -6.49
C ASP A 59 4.32 -15.11 -6.68
N GLU A 60 4.98 -13.99 -6.47
CA GLU A 60 6.37 -13.99 -6.08
C GLU A 60 6.36 -14.60 -4.67
N GLU A 61 6.24 -15.93 -4.61
CA GLU A 61 6.69 -16.70 -3.45
C GLU A 61 8.18 -16.36 -3.27
N GLU A 62 8.45 -15.25 -2.61
CA GLU A 62 9.77 -15.02 -2.07
C GLU A 62 10.07 -16.23 -1.19
N ASN A 63 10.99 -17.07 -1.68
CA ASN A 63 11.57 -18.18 -0.96
C ASN A 63 12.27 -17.63 0.30
N VAL A 64 11.49 -17.31 1.31
CA VAL A 64 11.98 -17.01 2.66
C VAL A 64 12.53 -18.32 3.18
N LYS A 65 13.84 -18.54 3.00
CA LYS A 65 14.55 -19.68 3.55
C LYS A 65 14.24 -19.75 5.04
N ASP A 66 13.54 -20.81 5.45
CA ASP A 66 13.20 -21.13 6.83
C ASP A 66 14.47 -21.11 7.72
N ARG A 67 14.77 -19.95 8.28
CA ARG A 67 15.74 -19.86 9.38
C ARG A 67 15.03 -20.39 10.62
N LYS A 68 15.42 -21.58 11.05
CA LYS A 68 14.91 -22.21 12.28
C LYS A 68 15.29 -21.40 13.51
N ILE A 69 14.55 -20.35 13.80
CA ILE A 69 14.66 -19.57 15.04
C ILE A 69 13.84 -20.31 16.09
N LYS A 70 14.46 -20.68 17.20
CA LYS A 70 13.83 -21.48 18.28
C LYS A 70 12.71 -20.71 19.00
N PHE A 71 12.73 -19.38 18.98
CA PHE A 71 11.72 -18.55 19.63
C PHE A 71 10.62 -18.19 18.64
N ALA A 72 9.44 -18.75 18.82
CA ALA A 72 8.32 -18.68 17.89
C ALA A 72 7.91 -17.23 17.50
N PRO A 73 7.69 -16.27 18.43
CA PRO A 73 7.34 -14.90 18.06
C PRO A 73 8.42 -14.20 17.22
N LEU A 74 9.69 -14.47 17.49
CA LEU A 74 10.80 -13.87 16.75
C LEU A 74 10.90 -14.46 15.34
N SER A 75 10.60 -15.74 15.17
CA SER A 75 10.55 -16.37 13.84
C SER A 75 9.45 -15.73 12.99
N VAL A 76 8.26 -15.57 13.56
CA VAL A 76 7.13 -14.90 12.89
C VAL A 76 7.48 -13.44 12.56
N PHE A 77 8.05 -12.71 13.52
CA PHE A 77 8.51 -11.35 13.30
C PHE A 77 9.49 -11.25 12.12
N CYS A 78 10.54 -12.06 12.11
CA CYS A 78 11.54 -12.01 11.03
C CYS A 78 10.96 -12.38 9.67
N THR A 79 10.10 -13.40 9.62
CA THR A 79 9.45 -13.82 8.37
C THR A 79 8.53 -12.74 7.85
N PHE A 80 7.67 -12.20 8.72
CA PHE A 80 6.75 -11.13 8.36
C PHE A 80 7.48 -9.84 7.98
N PHE A 81 8.51 -9.48 8.75
CA PHE A 81 9.33 -8.29 8.48
C PHE A 81 9.98 -8.33 7.10
N VAL A 82 10.54 -9.48 6.70
CA VAL A 82 11.16 -9.63 5.38
C VAL A 82 10.10 -9.64 4.27
N ALA A 83 8.98 -10.32 4.48
CA ALA A 83 7.89 -10.39 3.50
C ALA A 83 7.25 -9.01 3.23
N GLU A 84 7.08 -8.20 4.28
CA GLU A 84 6.46 -6.88 4.19
C GLU A 84 7.47 -5.78 3.80
N LEU A 85 8.78 -6.04 3.86
CA LEU A 85 9.80 -5.06 3.57
C LEU A 85 9.81 -4.73 2.07
N GLY A 86 9.27 -3.57 1.71
CA GLY A 86 9.15 -3.12 0.31
C GLY A 86 7.78 -3.38 -0.33
N ASP A 87 6.83 -3.96 0.40
CA ASP A 87 5.46 -4.15 -0.11
C ASP A 87 4.70 -2.81 -0.28
N LYS A 88 3.59 -2.88 -1.00
CA LYS A 88 2.68 -1.76 -1.30
C LYS A 88 2.21 -1.01 -0.04
N THR A 89 1.98 -1.75 1.05
CA THR A 89 1.56 -1.20 2.34
C THR A 89 2.63 -0.30 2.97
N GLN A 90 3.89 -0.70 2.90
CA GLN A 90 5.02 0.09 3.40
C GLN A 90 5.21 1.37 2.58
N LEU A 91 5.13 1.29 1.25
CA LEU A 91 5.19 2.47 0.39
C LEU A 91 4.03 3.44 0.67
N THR A 92 2.85 2.92 1.01
CA THR A 92 1.70 3.72 1.44
C THR A 92 1.99 4.45 2.75
N ALA A 93 2.59 3.77 3.74
CA ALA A 93 2.97 4.40 5.02
C ALA A 93 4.05 5.49 4.84
N ILE A 94 5.05 5.26 3.97
CA ILE A 94 6.03 6.28 3.58
C ILE A 94 5.32 7.50 2.95
N THR A 95 4.39 7.25 2.05
CA THR A 95 3.62 8.29 1.37
C THR A 95 2.81 9.15 2.34
N PHE A 96 2.10 8.52 3.28
CA PHE A 96 1.37 9.25 4.31
C PHE A 96 2.31 10.02 5.24
N GLY A 97 3.43 9.42 5.66
CA GLY A 97 4.45 10.10 6.45
C GLY A 97 5.01 11.33 5.73
N ALA A 98 5.26 11.23 4.43
CA ALA A 98 5.74 12.34 3.62
C ALA A 98 4.68 13.43 3.40
N ASN A 99 3.41 13.06 3.23
CA ASN A 99 2.32 14.01 3.04
C ASN A 99 1.99 14.83 4.29
N GLU A 100 2.02 14.18 5.47
CA GLU A 100 1.62 14.78 6.74
C GLU A 100 2.81 15.36 7.52
N GLY A 101 4.02 14.95 7.18
CA GLY A 101 5.27 15.41 7.79
C GLY A 101 5.51 14.86 9.20
N LEU A 102 6.65 15.26 9.79
CA LEU A 102 7.09 14.77 11.11
C LEU A 102 6.17 15.20 12.26
N SER A 103 5.46 16.30 12.14
CA SER A 103 4.53 16.78 13.18
C SER A 103 3.35 15.83 13.42
N ALA A 104 2.91 15.11 12.41
CA ALA A 104 1.84 14.13 12.49
C ALA A 104 2.35 12.68 12.51
N ALA A 105 3.67 12.45 12.55
CA ALA A 105 4.27 11.13 12.39
C ALA A 105 3.71 10.08 13.36
N VAL A 106 3.46 10.44 14.62
CA VAL A 106 2.91 9.51 15.62
C VAL A 106 1.49 9.09 15.26
N VAL A 107 0.66 10.04 14.82
CA VAL A 107 -0.73 9.75 14.44
C VAL A 107 -0.77 8.89 13.19
N VAL A 108 0.02 9.22 12.18
CA VAL A 108 0.14 8.43 10.94
C VAL A 108 0.67 7.03 11.22
N TRP A 109 1.70 6.91 12.05
CA TRP A 109 2.24 5.62 12.46
C TRP A 109 1.20 4.73 13.14
N LEU A 110 0.47 5.27 14.12
CA LEU A 110 -0.58 4.53 14.81
C LEU A 110 -1.72 4.15 13.85
N ALA A 111 -2.16 5.08 13.00
CA ALA A 111 -3.23 4.83 12.05
C ALA A 111 -2.85 3.72 11.04
N CYS A 112 -1.66 3.80 10.44
CA CYS A 112 -1.17 2.78 9.52
C CYS A 112 -0.99 1.43 10.22
N SER A 113 -0.42 1.42 11.43
CA SER A 113 -0.18 0.18 12.16
C SER A 113 -1.47 -0.50 12.62
N LEU A 114 -2.42 0.26 13.15
CA LEU A 114 -3.73 -0.28 13.57
C LEU A 114 -4.55 -0.74 12.36
N GLY A 115 -4.52 0.04 11.26
CA GLY A 115 -5.22 -0.32 10.03
C GLY A 115 -4.71 -1.62 9.42
N LEU A 116 -3.38 -1.77 9.29
CA LEU A 116 -2.78 -2.98 8.77
C LEU A 116 -3.01 -4.18 9.69
N PHE A 117 -2.81 -4.01 11.00
CA PHE A 117 -3.05 -5.08 11.96
C PHE A 117 -4.52 -5.54 11.97
N ALA A 118 -5.47 -4.60 11.89
CA ALA A 118 -6.89 -4.92 11.80
C ALA A 118 -7.21 -5.68 10.50
N ALA A 119 -6.63 -5.27 9.37
CA ALA A 119 -6.79 -5.96 8.09
C ALA A 119 -6.27 -7.39 8.14
N ASP A 120 -5.10 -7.60 8.75
CA ASP A 120 -4.51 -8.95 8.93
C ASP A 120 -5.37 -9.85 9.83
N VAL A 121 -5.87 -9.31 10.95
CA VAL A 121 -6.77 -10.05 11.85
C VAL A 121 -8.06 -10.43 11.13
N ILE A 122 -8.66 -9.51 10.38
CA ILE A 122 -9.86 -9.77 9.57
C ILE A 122 -9.55 -10.82 8.50
N GLY A 123 -8.45 -10.70 7.80
CA GLY A 123 -8.01 -11.66 6.79
C GLY A 123 -7.83 -13.07 7.35
N LEU A 124 -7.18 -13.18 8.51
CA LEU A 124 -7.02 -14.45 9.24
C LEU A 124 -8.37 -15.04 9.66
N LEU A 125 -9.29 -14.23 10.19
CA LEU A 125 -10.62 -14.67 10.60
C LEU A 125 -11.45 -15.13 9.39
N VAL A 126 -11.46 -14.37 8.31
CA VAL A 126 -12.16 -14.72 7.06
C VAL A 126 -11.58 -16.02 6.49
N GLY A 127 -10.25 -16.15 6.41
CA GLY A 127 -9.60 -17.37 5.95
C GLY A 127 -9.94 -18.59 6.81
N TYR A 128 -9.99 -18.41 8.14
CA TYR A 128 -10.36 -19.47 9.07
C TYR A 128 -11.84 -19.89 8.94
N LEU A 129 -12.76 -18.93 8.82
CA LEU A 129 -14.20 -19.19 8.74
C LEU A 129 -14.59 -19.81 7.40
N LEU A 130 -14.05 -19.32 6.31
CA LEU A 130 -14.39 -19.80 4.97
C LEU A 130 -13.71 -21.12 4.62
N LYS A 131 -12.68 -21.56 5.36
CA LYS A 131 -11.86 -22.75 5.06
C LYS A 131 -11.40 -22.83 3.59
N SER A 132 -11.47 -21.75 2.88
CA SER A 132 -11.16 -21.63 1.47
C SER A 132 -10.25 -20.43 1.24
N LYS A 133 -9.55 -20.43 0.11
CA LYS A 133 -8.78 -19.26 -0.32
C LYS A 133 -9.72 -18.04 -0.41
N ALA A 134 -9.29 -16.90 0.11
CA ALA A 134 -10.03 -15.66 -0.06
C ALA A 134 -10.28 -15.43 -1.56
N PRO A 135 -11.44 -14.89 -1.97
CA PRO A 135 -11.73 -14.61 -3.36
C PRO A 135 -10.82 -13.48 -3.87
N GLU A 136 -9.63 -13.83 -4.32
CA GLU A 136 -8.58 -12.92 -4.81
C GLU A 136 -9.12 -11.87 -5.80
N GLY A 137 -10.03 -12.29 -6.69
CA GLY A 137 -10.65 -11.38 -7.64
C GLY A 137 -11.46 -10.24 -7.02
N ILE A 138 -12.12 -10.49 -5.88
CA ILE A 138 -12.88 -9.46 -5.16
C ILE A 138 -11.92 -8.51 -4.44
N LEU A 139 -10.90 -9.06 -3.78
CA LEU A 139 -9.89 -8.27 -3.08
C LEU A 139 -9.14 -7.35 -4.04
N ASN A 140 -8.69 -7.88 -5.18
CA ASN A 140 -8.02 -7.11 -6.21
C ASN A 140 -8.92 -6.02 -6.80
N THR A 141 -10.22 -6.32 -7.00
CA THR A 141 -11.19 -5.32 -7.48
C THR A 141 -11.37 -4.19 -6.48
N VAL A 142 -11.54 -4.50 -5.20
CA VAL A 142 -11.67 -3.49 -4.13
C VAL A 142 -10.39 -2.66 -4.03
N ALA A 143 -9.22 -3.29 -4.02
CA ALA A 143 -7.93 -2.61 -3.99
C ALA A 143 -7.75 -1.68 -5.20
N PHE A 144 -8.11 -2.13 -6.41
CA PHE A 144 -8.09 -1.30 -7.63
C PHE A 144 -8.88 -0.01 -7.45
N PHE A 145 -10.12 -0.09 -6.98
CA PHE A 145 -10.95 1.11 -6.79
C PHE A 145 -10.39 2.03 -5.72
N ILE A 146 -9.95 1.47 -4.58
CA ILE A 146 -9.37 2.25 -3.48
C ILE A 146 -8.13 3.01 -3.97
N PHE A 147 -7.15 2.32 -4.55
CA PHE A 147 -5.93 2.94 -5.06
C PHE A 147 -6.19 3.94 -6.19
N SER A 148 -7.16 3.67 -7.07
CA SER A 148 -7.54 4.60 -8.13
C SER A 148 -8.11 5.90 -7.57
N ILE A 149 -9.03 5.83 -6.61
CA ILE A 149 -9.64 7.00 -5.98
C ILE A 149 -8.58 7.81 -5.24
N PHE A 150 -7.77 7.17 -4.38
CA PHE A 150 -6.70 7.85 -3.65
C PHE A 150 -5.67 8.46 -4.59
N GLY A 151 -5.28 7.78 -5.67
CA GLY A 151 -4.34 8.27 -6.66
C GLY A 151 -4.84 9.55 -7.33
N ILE A 152 -6.08 9.56 -7.82
CA ILE A 152 -6.68 10.72 -8.47
C ILE A 152 -6.83 11.90 -7.50
N LEU A 153 -7.30 11.66 -6.27
CA LEU A 153 -7.46 12.70 -5.26
C LEU A 153 -6.11 13.32 -4.86
N THR A 154 -5.09 12.50 -4.68
CA THR A 154 -3.75 12.94 -4.30
C THR A 154 -3.09 13.74 -5.44
N LEU A 155 -3.23 13.30 -6.70
CA LEU A 155 -2.75 14.07 -7.87
C LEU A 155 -3.43 15.41 -7.97
N ARG A 156 -4.76 15.47 -7.82
CA ARG A 156 -5.51 16.71 -7.83
C ARG A 156 -5.00 17.70 -6.77
N GLN A 157 -4.73 17.20 -5.56
CA GLN A 157 -4.14 18.02 -4.49
C GLN A 157 -2.73 18.50 -4.86
N GLY A 158 -1.89 17.63 -5.46
CA GLY A 158 -0.58 18.00 -5.96
C GLY A 158 -0.63 19.11 -7.01
N PHE A 159 -1.53 19.01 -7.98
CA PHE A 159 -1.75 20.06 -8.96
C PHE A 159 -2.24 21.36 -8.33
N GLY A 160 -3.12 21.29 -7.33
CA GLY A 160 -3.59 22.47 -6.59
C GLY A 160 -2.46 23.18 -5.86
N LEU A 161 -1.53 22.45 -5.28
CA LEU A 161 -0.33 23.02 -4.61
C LEU A 161 0.68 23.60 -5.63
N LEU A 162 0.80 22.99 -6.80
CA LEU A 162 1.73 23.44 -7.84
C LEU A 162 1.22 24.70 -8.58
N LEU A 163 -0.06 24.74 -8.93
CA LEU A 163 -0.66 25.77 -9.80
C LEU A 163 -1.41 26.87 -9.03
N GLY A 164 -1.61 26.69 -7.73
CA GLY A 164 -2.50 27.48 -6.88
C GLY A 164 -3.91 26.88 -6.84
N ALA A 165 -4.52 26.88 -5.66
CA ALA A 165 -5.77 26.16 -5.38
C ALA A 165 -6.97 26.58 -6.25
N GLU A 166 -6.98 27.81 -6.76
CA GLU A 166 -8.07 28.36 -7.60
C GLU A 166 -7.78 28.28 -9.11
N SER A 167 -6.69 27.61 -9.52
CA SER A 167 -6.33 27.52 -10.92
C SER A 167 -7.34 26.71 -11.73
N ALA A 168 -7.89 27.32 -12.79
CA ALA A 168 -8.80 26.64 -13.72
C ALA A 168 -8.17 25.42 -14.43
N MET A 169 -6.84 25.29 -14.41
CA MET A 169 -6.10 24.19 -15.04
C MET A 169 -6.11 22.88 -14.22
N ILE A 170 -6.46 22.92 -12.93
CA ILE A 170 -6.46 21.72 -12.06
C ILE A 170 -7.44 20.67 -12.59
N LEU A 171 -8.66 21.09 -12.92
CA LEU A 171 -9.71 20.17 -13.39
C LEU A 171 -9.35 19.52 -14.74
N PRO A 172 -8.98 20.27 -15.80
CA PRO A 172 -8.57 19.67 -17.07
C PRO A 172 -7.38 18.71 -16.90
N LEU A 173 -6.38 19.07 -16.10
CA LEU A 173 -5.19 18.24 -15.89
C LEU A 173 -5.55 16.92 -15.18
N THR A 174 -6.40 17.00 -14.16
CA THR A 174 -6.89 15.81 -13.44
C THR A 174 -7.69 14.90 -14.39
N VAL A 175 -8.55 15.47 -15.24
CA VAL A 175 -9.33 14.71 -16.23
C VAL A 175 -8.41 14.03 -17.23
N VAL A 176 -7.42 14.73 -17.78
CA VAL A 176 -6.45 14.15 -18.74
C VAL A 176 -5.72 12.97 -18.12
N VAL A 177 -5.22 13.11 -16.89
CA VAL A 177 -4.52 12.01 -16.20
C VAL A 177 -5.47 10.85 -15.92
N THR A 178 -6.70 11.12 -15.51
CA THR A 178 -7.71 10.07 -15.27
C THR A 178 -8.03 9.31 -16.55
N VAL A 179 -8.23 10.00 -17.67
CA VAL A 179 -8.49 9.37 -18.97
C VAL A 179 -7.29 8.54 -19.42
N ALA A 180 -6.08 9.06 -19.29
CA ALA A 180 -4.85 8.35 -19.62
C ALA A 180 -4.73 7.06 -18.75
N PHE A 181 -5.00 7.15 -17.46
CA PHE A 181 -5.00 6.02 -16.56
C PHE A 181 -6.02 4.95 -16.97
N VAL A 182 -7.26 5.34 -17.29
CA VAL A 182 -8.30 4.41 -17.77
C VAL A 182 -7.87 3.69 -19.05
N ILE A 183 -7.25 4.42 -20.00
CA ILE A 183 -6.72 3.81 -21.23
C ILE A 183 -5.65 2.76 -20.90
N VAL A 184 -4.70 3.09 -20.02
CA VAL A 184 -3.66 2.14 -19.57
C VAL A 184 -4.28 0.90 -18.95
N CYS A 185 -5.26 1.08 -18.06
CA CYS A 185 -5.98 -0.04 -17.41
C CYS A 185 -6.68 -0.93 -18.44
N LEU A 186 -7.34 -0.36 -19.43
CA LEU A 186 -8.00 -1.11 -20.51
C LEU A 186 -7.00 -1.92 -21.36
N VAL A 187 -5.84 -1.34 -21.65
CA VAL A 187 -4.78 -2.03 -22.39
C VAL A 187 -4.23 -3.20 -21.57
N LEU A 188 -3.92 -2.96 -20.28
CA LEU A 188 -3.42 -4.01 -19.38
C LEU A 188 -4.43 -5.15 -19.19
N TYR A 189 -5.71 -4.81 -19.03
CA TYR A 189 -6.78 -5.80 -18.91
C TYR A 189 -6.90 -6.68 -20.17
N LYS A 190 -6.82 -6.07 -21.37
CA LYS A 190 -6.82 -6.81 -22.63
C LYS A 190 -5.59 -7.73 -22.77
N GLN A 191 -4.42 -7.27 -22.35
CA GLN A 191 -3.20 -8.08 -22.39
C GLN A 191 -3.26 -9.25 -21.41
N SER A 192 -3.73 -9.05 -20.19
CA SER A 192 -3.92 -10.10 -19.18
C SER A 192 -4.89 -11.19 -19.67
N LYS A 193 -5.98 -10.80 -20.34
CA LYS A 193 -6.94 -11.77 -20.90
C LYS A 193 -6.36 -12.56 -22.07
N LYS A 194 -5.44 -11.97 -22.85
CA LYS A 194 -4.81 -12.63 -24.00
C LYS A 194 -3.69 -13.62 -23.59
N SER A 195 -3.08 -13.41 -22.43
CA SER A 195 -2.06 -14.30 -21.86
C SER A 195 -2.66 -15.55 -21.19
N LYS A 196 -3.95 -15.52 -20.83
CA LYS A 196 -4.66 -16.62 -20.17
C LYS A 196 -5.50 -17.47 -21.14
N ALA A 197 -5.56 -17.13 -22.43
CA ALA A 197 -6.25 -17.85 -23.50
C ALA A 197 -5.25 -18.61 -24.39
#